data_2ab6433a3938427ef6fc263e2d94ae93
#
_entry.id   2ab6433a3938427ef6fc263e2d94ae93
#
_cell.length_a   1.000
_cell.length_b   1.000
_cell.length_c   1.000
_cell.angle_alpha   90.00
_cell.angle_beta   90.00
_cell.angle_gamma   90.00
#
_symmetry.space_group_name_H-M   'P 1'
#
loop_
_entity.id
_entity.type
_entity.pdbx_description
1 polymer ?
#
loop_
_entity_poly.entity_id
_entity_poly.type
_entity_poly.pdbx_seq_one_letter_code
_entity_poly.pdbx_strand_id
1 'polypeptide(L)'
;MLTLPEYPWESLAPYRRTAQAHPGGISDLSIGTPVDPTPQLIQDALTAGADAHGYPTTHGTPALREAISGWFARRRSVPGLDPEAIIPTVGSKEFIAWLPLLLGIGPGDVVVRPSVAYPTYDIGAQLVGATPVAADSLDELDPDVRSRVKLIWTNSPGNPTGKVASVEELRAVVGQGRELGAVVAGDECYAELGWDRWDGTASTPCILAPEVSGGDHTGLLSVYSLSKQSNLAGYRAAFAAGDRDLVLNLVNSRKHAGMIVPAPVQSAMTVALQDDTHVQEHKDRYRRRRTLLKDALQARGLVVEHSEAGLYLWTRDGRLPDDVQSAPSPQSSGDLVGEFADLGILVGPGTFYGEHGNGYVRVAITATDEAVEQAAQRLRG
;
A
#
# COMPACT_ATOMS: atom_id res chain seq x y z
N MET A 1 -5.05 -29.65 1.66
CA MET A 1 -4.43 -28.59 2.49
C MET A 1 -4.19 -27.41 1.56
N LEU A 2 -4.47 -26.20 1.99
CA LEU A 2 -4.19 -25.00 1.20
C LEU A 2 -2.68 -24.85 1.03
N THR A 3 -2.19 -24.68 -0.19
CA THR A 3 -0.79 -24.44 -0.51
C THR A 3 -0.68 -23.04 -1.14
N LEU A 4 0.04 -22.14 -0.48
CA LEU A 4 0.32 -20.80 -0.97
C LEU A 4 1.79 -20.72 -1.38
N PRO A 5 2.18 -19.75 -2.24
CA PRO A 5 3.58 -19.50 -2.56
C PRO A 5 4.41 -19.23 -1.30
N GLU A 6 5.71 -19.52 -1.37
CA GLU A 6 6.66 -19.14 -0.31
C GLU A 6 6.64 -17.62 -0.09
N TYR A 7 6.89 -17.22 1.16
CA TYR A 7 6.92 -15.80 1.49
C TYR A 7 8.17 -15.15 0.91
N PRO A 8 8.07 -14.21 -0.03
CA PRO A 8 9.21 -13.78 -0.86
C PRO A 8 10.41 -13.25 -0.06
N TRP A 9 10.17 -12.62 1.09
CA TRP A 9 11.23 -12.03 1.92
C TRP A 9 12.19 -13.06 2.54
N GLU A 10 11.83 -14.35 2.59
CA GLU A 10 12.72 -15.40 3.09
C GLU A 10 13.91 -15.62 2.14
N SER A 11 13.75 -15.36 0.85
CA SER A 11 14.81 -15.44 -0.15
C SER A 11 15.92 -14.39 0.04
N LEU A 12 15.70 -13.36 0.85
CA LEU A 12 16.70 -12.34 1.20
C LEU A 12 17.79 -12.83 2.16
N ALA A 13 17.66 -14.01 2.76
CA ALA A 13 18.59 -14.49 3.78
C ALA A 13 20.08 -14.51 3.34
N PRO A 14 20.46 -14.89 2.10
CA PRO A 14 21.85 -14.80 1.64
C PRO A 14 22.37 -13.36 1.60
N TYR A 15 21.60 -12.44 1.00
CA TYR A 15 21.96 -11.01 0.87
C TYR A 15 22.06 -10.34 2.24
N ARG A 16 21.18 -10.70 3.17
CA ARG A 16 21.21 -10.20 4.54
C ARG A 16 22.51 -10.59 5.23
N ARG A 17 23.00 -11.84 5.06
CA ARG A 17 24.29 -12.27 5.63
C ARG A 17 25.44 -11.46 5.06
N THR A 18 25.46 -11.22 3.74
CA THR A 18 26.48 -10.38 3.09
C THR A 18 26.46 -8.97 3.66
N ALA A 19 25.28 -8.35 3.72
CA ALA A 19 25.14 -6.99 4.25
C ALA A 19 25.53 -6.88 5.73
N GLN A 20 25.25 -7.91 6.55
CA GLN A 20 25.65 -7.96 7.96
C GLN A 20 27.17 -8.12 8.14
N ALA A 21 27.87 -8.73 7.19
CA ALA A 21 29.33 -8.91 7.23
C ALA A 21 30.10 -7.61 6.87
N HIS A 22 29.43 -6.59 6.36
CA HIS A 22 30.07 -5.31 6.06
C HIS A 22 30.62 -4.66 7.33
N PRO A 23 31.88 -4.10 7.34
CA PRO A 23 32.51 -3.55 8.53
C PRO A 23 31.71 -2.45 9.24
N GLY A 24 30.92 -1.70 8.50
CA GLY A 24 30.02 -0.66 9.04
C GLY A 24 28.63 -1.17 9.45
N GLY A 25 28.41 -2.51 9.47
CA GLY A 25 27.12 -3.12 9.77
C GLY A 25 26.09 -2.98 8.64
N ILE A 26 24.87 -3.46 8.88
CA ILE A 26 23.78 -3.45 7.91
C ILE A 26 22.91 -2.20 8.03
N SER A 27 22.56 -1.57 6.90
CA SER A 27 21.46 -0.64 6.75
C SER A 27 20.30 -1.37 6.04
N ASP A 28 19.27 -1.78 6.79
CA ASP A 28 18.13 -2.54 6.22
C ASP A 28 17.08 -1.58 5.66
N LEU A 29 17.05 -1.46 4.33
CA LEU A 29 16.11 -0.66 3.53
C LEU A 29 15.15 -1.57 2.73
N SER A 30 15.01 -2.85 3.10
CA SER A 30 14.19 -3.82 2.36
C SER A 30 12.72 -3.79 2.73
N ILE A 31 12.38 -3.41 3.97
CA ILE A 31 11.02 -3.49 4.52
C ILE A 31 10.48 -2.10 4.82
N GLY A 32 9.29 -1.81 4.30
CA GLY A 32 8.60 -0.54 4.54
C GLY A 32 7.85 -0.49 5.88
N THR A 33 8.46 -0.97 6.96
CA THR A 33 7.90 -0.85 8.30
C THR A 33 8.43 0.42 8.95
N PRO A 34 7.56 1.36 9.38
CA PRO A 34 7.98 2.52 10.14
C PRO A 34 8.76 2.13 11.39
N VAL A 35 9.89 2.79 11.64
CA VAL A 35 10.73 2.57 12.83
C VAL A 35 10.59 3.71 13.85
N ASP A 36 10.03 4.83 13.43
CA ASP A 36 9.79 5.97 14.31
C ASP A 36 8.67 5.68 15.31
N PRO A 37 8.71 6.26 16.52
CA PRO A 37 7.69 6.02 17.53
C PRO A 37 6.28 6.38 17.07
N THR A 38 5.29 5.65 17.56
CA THR A 38 3.88 6.07 17.48
C THR A 38 3.71 7.41 18.21
N PRO A 39 3.02 8.40 17.65
CA PRO A 39 2.76 9.69 18.31
C PRO A 39 2.14 9.55 19.69
N GLN A 40 2.59 10.37 20.66
CA GLN A 40 2.16 10.25 22.05
C GLN A 40 0.64 10.38 22.21
N LEU A 41 0.00 11.32 21.49
CA LEU A 41 -1.46 11.50 21.53
C LEU A 41 -2.22 10.19 21.17
N ILE A 42 -1.67 9.38 20.28
CA ILE A 42 -2.28 8.10 19.87
C ILE A 42 -2.05 7.03 20.94
N GLN A 43 -0.86 6.99 21.57
CA GLN A 43 -0.58 6.10 22.68
C GLN A 43 -1.48 6.41 23.89
N ASP A 44 -1.71 7.69 24.17
CA ASP A 44 -2.61 8.15 25.23
C ASP A 44 -4.06 7.73 24.96
N ALA A 45 -4.52 7.86 23.71
CA ALA A 45 -5.85 7.41 23.29
C ALA A 45 -6.02 5.89 23.40
N LEU A 46 -4.99 5.11 23.05
CA LEU A 46 -4.97 3.65 23.23
C LEU A 46 -5.10 3.29 24.72
N THR A 47 -4.32 3.98 25.56
CA THR A 47 -4.31 3.76 27.01
C THR A 47 -5.65 4.14 27.64
N ALA A 48 -6.23 5.26 27.25
CA ALA A 48 -7.55 5.69 27.72
C ALA A 48 -8.66 4.72 27.30
N GLY A 49 -8.51 4.03 26.17
CA GLY A 49 -9.43 3.01 25.68
C GLY A 49 -9.19 1.60 26.25
N ALA A 50 -8.23 1.41 27.17
CA ALA A 50 -7.81 0.08 27.63
C ALA A 50 -8.87 -0.67 28.46
N ASP A 51 -9.75 0.03 29.18
CA ASP A 51 -10.88 -0.60 29.91
C ASP A 51 -12.02 -0.96 28.94
N ALA A 52 -11.80 -2.00 28.15
CA ALA A 52 -12.67 -2.46 27.07
C ALA A 52 -13.13 -3.91 27.31
N HIS A 53 -13.90 -4.14 28.38
CA HIS A 53 -14.38 -5.46 28.78
C HIS A 53 -15.51 -6.02 27.87
N GLY A 54 -16.18 -5.17 27.10
CA GLY A 54 -17.23 -5.57 26.16
C GLY A 54 -16.69 -5.91 24.78
N TYR A 55 -17.45 -6.73 24.02
CA TYR A 55 -17.10 -6.99 22.62
C TYR A 55 -17.19 -5.71 21.78
N PRO A 56 -16.18 -5.39 20.96
CA PRO A 56 -16.24 -4.24 20.06
C PRO A 56 -17.22 -4.50 18.90
N THR A 57 -17.72 -3.43 18.31
CA THR A 57 -18.58 -3.55 17.13
C THR A 57 -17.75 -3.79 15.86
N THR A 58 -18.21 -4.69 15.00
CA THR A 58 -17.58 -4.96 13.70
C THR A 58 -17.63 -3.74 12.79
N HIS A 59 -18.73 -2.99 12.85
CA HIS A 59 -18.93 -1.77 12.06
C HIS A 59 -18.06 -0.59 12.53
N GLY A 60 -17.43 -0.72 13.69
CA GLY A 60 -16.71 0.38 14.34
C GLY A 60 -17.64 1.30 15.12
N THR A 61 -17.05 2.06 16.05
CA THR A 61 -17.81 3.05 16.83
C THR A 61 -18.30 4.18 15.95
N PRO A 62 -19.45 4.81 16.24
CA PRO A 62 -19.91 6.01 15.52
C PRO A 62 -18.83 7.10 15.46
N ALA A 63 -18.13 7.36 16.58
CA ALA A 63 -17.06 8.34 16.64
C ALA A 63 -15.90 8.05 15.65
N LEU A 64 -15.51 6.76 15.51
CA LEU A 64 -14.50 6.38 14.53
C LEU A 64 -14.99 6.60 13.09
N ARG A 65 -16.22 6.19 12.78
CA ARG A 65 -16.78 6.34 11.43
C ARG A 65 -16.94 7.82 11.04
N GLU A 66 -17.36 8.66 11.98
CA GLU A 66 -17.43 10.13 11.80
C GLU A 66 -16.02 10.73 11.61
N ALA A 67 -15.01 10.27 12.37
CA ALA A 67 -13.63 10.73 12.20
C ALA A 67 -13.08 10.35 10.81
N ILE A 68 -13.38 9.14 10.32
CA ILE A 68 -13.00 8.68 8.98
C ILE A 68 -13.71 9.53 7.91
N SER A 69 -15.03 9.75 8.02
CA SER A 69 -15.79 10.60 7.09
C SER A 69 -15.23 12.03 7.05
N GLY A 70 -14.93 12.60 8.23
CA GLY A 70 -14.31 13.92 8.34
C GLY A 70 -12.90 13.97 7.72
N TRP A 71 -12.10 12.91 7.86
CA TRP A 71 -10.80 12.79 7.22
C TRP A 71 -10.94 12.73 5.69
N PHE A 72 -11.86 11.94 5.14
CA PHE A 72 -12.13 11.90 3.70
C PHE A 72 -12.51 13.29 3.17
N ALA A 73 -13.34 14.04 3.89
CA ALA A 73 -13.72 15.41 3.50
C ALA A 73 -12.53 16.37 3.48
N ARG A 74 -11.68 16.32 4.53
CA ARG A 74 -10.53 17.25 4.66
C ARG A 74 -9.35 16.87 3.78
N ARG A 75 -9.05 15.57 3.67
CA ARG A 75 -7.79 15.08 3.12
C ARG A 75 -7.92 14.39 1.77
N ARG A 76 -9.12 13.95 1.39
CA ARG A 76 -9.31 13.12 0.18
C ARG A 76 -10.31 13.71 -0.82
N SER A 77 -10.77 14.93 -0.62
CA SER A 77 -11.75 15.60 -1.48
C SER A 77 -13.07 14.82 -1.65
N VAL A 78 -13.49 14.10 -0.60
CA VAL A 78 -14.74 13.31 -0.57
C VAL A 78 -15.66 13.89 0.49
N PRO A 79 -16.38 14.98 0.22
CA PRO A 79 -17.31 15.56 1.17
C PRO A 79 -18.58 14.71 1.31
N GLY A 80 -19.11 14.62 2.53
CA GLY A 80 -20.41 14.00 2.79
C GLY A 80 -20.42 12.47 2.66
N LEU A 81 -19.27 11.79 2.79
CA LEU A 81 -19.23 10.33 2.85
C LEU A 81 -20.07 9.82 4.03
N ASP A 82 -21.07 8.96 3.73
CA ASP A 82 -21.95 8.38 4.75
C ASP A 82 -21.13 7.56 5.76
N PRO A 83 -21.19 7.85 7.08
CA PRO A 83 -20.54 7.02 8.08
C PRO A 83 -20.98 5.55 8.08
N GLU A 84 -22.18 5.23 7.59
CA GLU A 84 -22.64 3.85 7.42
C GLU A 84 -21.95 3.12 6.25
N ALA A 85 -21.31 3.84 5.35
CA ALA A 85 -20.51 3.32 4.25
C ALA A 85 -19.03 3.11 4.64
N ILE A 86 -18.71 2.94 5.93
CA ILE A 86 -17.34 2.83 6.45
C ILE A 86 -17.22 1.62 7.38
N ILE A 87 -16.13 0.88 7.26
CA ILE A 87 -15.82 -0.28 8.13
C ILE A 87 -14.34 -0.29 8.52
N PRO A 88 -13.98 -0.37 9.82
CA PRO A 88 -12.61 -0.60 10.24
C PRO A 88 -12.17 -2.04 9.98
N THR A 89 -10.88 -2.23 9.69
CA THR A 89 -10.29 -3.53 9.35
C THR A 89 -9.00 -3.79 10.13
N VAL A 90 -8.64 -5.07 10.31
CA VAL A 90 -7.45 -5.50 11.07
C VAL A 90 -6.19 -5.36 10.20
N GLY A 91 -5.93 -4.12 9.78
CA GLY A 91 -4.96 -3.76 8.76
C GLY A 91 -5.49 -3.98 7.34
N SER A 92 -4.95 -3.22 6.37
CA SER A 92 -5.35 -3.34 4.95
C SER A 92 -4.97 -4.70 4.37
N LYS A 93 -3.84 -5.29 4.78
CA LYS A 93 -3.40 -6.61 4.28
C LYS A 93 -4.43 -7.72 4.56
N GLU A 94 -5.01 -7.73 5.75
CA GLU A 94 -6.07 -8.68 6.10
C GLU A 94 -7.28 -8.48 5.18
N PHE A 95 -7.72 -7.23 5.04
CA PHE A 95 -8.87 -6.91 4.19
C PHE A 95 -8.64 -7.28 2.73
N ILE A 96 -7.47 -6.95 2.16
CA ILE A 96 -7.09 -7.29 0.78
C ILE A 96 -7.14 -8.81 0.55
N ALA A 97 -6.57 -9.59 1.49
CA ALA A 97 -6.51 -11.05 1.37
C ALA A 97 -7.90 -11.71 1.43
N TRP A 98 -8.80 -11.18 2.28
CA TRP A 98 -10.12 -11.79 2.49
C TRP A 98 -11.23 -11.17 1.65
N LEU A 99 -11.02 -10.02 1.01
CA LEU A 99 -12.05 -9.35 0.22
C LEU A 99 -12.65 -10.25 -0.87
N PRO A 100 -11.86 -11.02 -1.67
CA PRO A 100 -12.44 -11.92 -2.67
C PRO A 100 -13.43 -12.92 -2.07
N LEU A 101 -13.09 -13.55 -0.94
CA LEU A 101 -13.99 -14.46 -0.22
C LEU A 101 -15.28 -13.78 0.22
N LEU A 102 -15.13 -12.58 0.82
CA LEU A 102 -16.26 -11.81 1.35
C LEU A 102 -17.20 -11.29 0.25
N LEU A 103 -16.70 -11.15 -0.98
CA LEU A 103 -17.49 -10.82 -2.17
C LEU A 103 -18.12 -12.04 -2.84
N GLY A 104 -17.86 -13.25 -2.34
CA GLY A 104 -18.36 -14.49 -2.93
C GLY A 104 -17.66 -14.87 -4.24
N ILE A 105 -16.47 -14.35 -4.49
CA ILE A 105 -15.63 -14.69 -5.64
C ILE A 105 -15.08 -16.11 -5.46
N GLY A 106 -14.99 -16.87 -6.56
CA GLY A 106 -14.58 -18.26 -6.53
C GLY A 106 -13.96 -18.78 -7.83
N PRO A 107 -13.88 -20.12 -7.98
CA PRO A 107 -13.34 -20.73 -9.19
C PRO A 107 -14.06 -20.27 -10.46
N GLY A 108 -13.30 -19.90 -11.47
CA GLY A 108 -13.82 -19.37 -12.73
C GLY A 108 -13.86 -17.84 -12.80
N ASP A 109 -13.87 -17.15 -11.66
CA ASP A 109 -13.81 -15.70 -11.61
C ASP A 109 -12.36 -15.17 -11.76
N VAL A 110 -12.25 -13.91 -12.13
CA VAL A 110 -10.99 -13.20 -12.33
C VAL A 110 -10.88 -12.02 -11.36
N VAL A 111 -9.70 -11.88 -10.74
CA VAL A 111 -9.31 -10.71 -9.95
C VAL A 111 -8.15 -10.01 -10.67
N VAL A 112 -8.36 -8.78 -11.09
CA VAL A 112 -7.34 -7.98 -11.77
C VAL A 112 -6.57 -7.12 -10.76
N ARG A 113 -5.27 -7.00 -10.97
CA ARG A 113 -4.39 -6.12 -10.19
C ARG A 113 -3.35 -5.46 -11.11
N PRO A 114 -2.71 -4.33 -10.70
CA PRO A 114 -1.65 -3.71 -11.49
C PRO A 114 -0.51 -4.68 -11.83
N SER A 115 0.17 -4.46 -12.96
CA SER A 115 1.27 -5.31 -13.45
C SER A 115 2.39 -5.43 -12.43
N VAL A 116 2.76 -4.32 -11.79
CA VAL A 116 3.72 -4.28 -10.66
C VAL A 116 2.94 -3.98 -9.40
N ALA A 117 2.79 -4.97 -8.52
CA ALA A 117 1.88 -4.85 -7.40
C ALA A 117 2.30 -5.63 -6.16
N TYR A 118 1.69 -5.27 -5.06
CA TYR A 118 1.86 -5.94 -3.78
C TYR A 118 1.33 -7.41 -3.85
N PRO A 119 2.13 -8.41 -3.46
CA PRO A 119 1.78 -9.83 -3.70
C PRO A 119 0.45 -10.29 -3.08
N THR A 120 -0.06 -9.61 -2.08
CA THR A 120 -1.29 -10.01 -1.37
C THR A 120 -2.54 -9.97 -2.25
N TYR A 121 -2.56 -9.19 -3.33
CA TYR A 121 -3.69 -9.21 -4.26
C TYR A 121 -3.84 -10.60 -4.92
N ASP A 122 -2.74 -11.19 -5.36
CA ASP A 122 -2.73 -12.54 -5.94
C ASP A 122 -3.12 -13.60 -4.90
N ILE A 123 -2.60 -13.46 -3.65
CA ILE A 123 -2.94 -14.36 -2.56
C ILE A 123 -4.45 -14.35 -2.28
N GLY A 124 -5.08 -13.18 -2.26
CA GLY A 124 -6.52 -13.07 -2.05
C GLY A 124 -7.33 -13.84 -3.10
N ALA A 125 -6.96 -13.75 -4.38
CA ALA A 125 -7.58 -14.51 -5.46
C ALA A 125 -7.33 -16.02 -5.30
N GLN A 126 -6.09 -16.43 -5.00
CA GLN A 126 -5.73 -17.84 -4.83
C GLN A 126 -6.44 -18.50 -3.65
N LEU A 127 -6.67 -17.77 -2.55
CA LEU A 127 -7.40 -18.27 -1.37
C LEU A 127 -8.81 -18.78 -1.71
N VAL A 128 -9.44 -18.21 -2.73
CA VAL A 128 -10.80 -18.57 -3.18
C VAL A 128 -10.83 -19.38 -4.47
N GLY A 129 -9.66 -19.72 -5.04
CA GLY A 129 -9.55 -20.46 -6.31
C GLY A 129 -9.90 -19.62 -7.54
N ALA A 130 -9.96 -18.29 -7.41
CA ALA A 130 -10.09 -17.37 -8.54
C ALA A 130 -8.74 -17.17 -9.24
N THR A 131 -8.78 -16.68 -10.48
CA THR A 131 -7.59 -16.42 -11.28
C THR A 131 -7.09 -14.98 -11.05
N PRO A 132 -5.90 -14.75 -10.45
CA PRO A 132 -5.30 -13.43 -10.44
C PRO A 132 -4.74 -13.10 -11.83
N VAL A 133 -4.98 -11.88 -12.29
CA VAL A 133 -4.50 -11.39 -13.58
C VAL A 133 -3.82 -10.04 -13.39
N ALA A 134 -2.59 -9.92 -13.90
CA ALA A 134 -1.81 -8.70 -13.93
C ALA A 134 -2.15 -7.91 -15.19
N ALA A 135 -2.69 -6.71 -15.05
CA ALA A 135 -2.96 -5.82 -16.18
C ALA A 135 -3.09 -4.37 -15.69
N ASP A 136 -2.53 -3.44 -16.42
CA ASP A 136 -2.67 -2.00 -16.15
C ASP A 136 -3.87 -1.40 -16.88
N SER A 137 -4.42 -2.11 -17.88
CA SER A 137 -5.68 -1.81 -18.54
C SER A 137 -6.49 -3.07 -18.79
N LEU A 138 -7.81 -3.03 -18.58
CA LEU A 138 -8.69 -4.14 -18.93
C LEU A 138 -8.81 -4.36 -20.45
N ASP A 139 -8.42 -3.38 -21.27
CA ASP A 139 -8.43 -3.50 -22.72
C ASP A 139 -7.32 -4.42 -23.24
N GLU A 140 -6.32 -4.73 -22.41
CA GLU A 140 -5.26 -5.70 -22.70
C GLU A 140 -5.70 -7.14 -22.51
N LEU A 141 -6.86 -7.36 -21.86
CA LEU A 141 -7.35 -8.69 -21.53
C LEU A 141 -8.07 -9.35 -22.70
N ASP A 142 -7.85 -10.66 -22.84
CA ASP A 142 -8.69 -11.48 -23.69
C ASP A 142 -10.18 -11.31 -23.31
N PRO A 143 -11.12 -11.21 -24.29
CA PRO A 143 -12.53 -11.02 -24.01
C PRO A 143 -13.14 -12.06 -23.06
N ASP A 144 -12.71 -13.31 -23.13
CA ASP A 144 -13.19 -14.37 -22.22
C ASP A 144 -12.70 -14.15 -20.79
N VAL A 145 -11.46 -13.68 -20.59
CA VAL A 145 -10.91 -13.31 -19.30
C VAL A 145 -11.64 -12.09 -18.76
N ARG A 146 -11.80 -11.03 -19.60
CA ARG A 146 -12.46 -9.78 -19.24
C ARG A 146 -13.90 -10.01 -18.74
N SER A 147 -14.65 -10.90 -19.38
CA SER A 147 -16.05 -11.21 -19.03
C SER A 147 -16.21 -11.82 -17.63
N ARG A 148 -15.15 -12.43 -17.10
CA ARG A 148 -15.12 -13.10 -15.79
C ARG A 148 -14.56 -12.23 -14.65
N VAL A 149 -14.18 -10.99 -14.94
CA VAL A 149 -13.65 -10.05 -13.93
C VAL A 149 -14.74 -9.71 -12.91
N LYS A 150 -14.44 -9.91 -11.62
CA LYS A 150 -15.32 -9.61 -10.48
C LYS A 150 -14.74 -8.58 -9.52
N LEU A 151 -13.42 -8.44 -9.49
CA LEU A 151 -12.72 -7.50 -8.64
C LEU A 151 -11.53 -6.89 -9.40
N ILE A 152 -11.42 -5.58 -9.34
CA ILE A 152 -10.30 -4.83 -9.91
C ILE A 152 -9.63 -4.08 -8.76
N TRP A 153 -8.35 -4.38 -8.52
CA TRP A 153 -7.53 -3.62 -7.61
C TRP A 153 -6.82 -2.49 -8.34
N THR A 154 -6.94 -1.27 -7.81
CA THR A 154 -6.00 -0.19 -8.10
C THR A 154 -5.10 0.02 -6.90
N ASN A 155 -3.86 0.47 -7.11
CA ASN A 155 -2.94 0.83 -6.05
C ASN A 155 -2.31 2.19 -6.36
N SER A 156 -2.91 3.25 -5.82
CA SER A 156 -2.47 4.63 -6.06
C SER A 156 -2.56 5.45 -4.77
N PRO A 157 -1.42 5.91 -4.27
CA PRO A 157 -0.03 5.73 -4.77
C PRO A 157 0.46 4.29 -4.70
N GLY A 158 1.25 3.90 -5.71
CA GLY A 158 1.68 2.51 -5.92
C GLY A 158 2.78 2.02 -4.99
N ASN A 159 2.67 0.80 -4.52
CA ASN A 159 3.77 0.04 -3.92
C ASN A 159 4.15 -1.11 -4.87
N PRO A 160 5.35 -1.11 -5.43
CA PRO A 160 6.57 -0.42 -5.00
C PRO A 160 6.89 0.90 -5.72
N THR A 161 6.17 1.27 -6.77
CA THR A 161 6.59 2.26 -7.78
C THR A 161 6.57 3.70 -7.27
N GLY A 162 5.69 4.04 -6.33
CA GLY A 162 5.43 5.41 -5.93
C GLY A 162 4.72 6.25 -7.00
N LYS A 163 4.22 5.63 -8.09
CA LYS A 163 3.41 6.28 -9.12
C LYS A 163 2.06 6.70 -8.54
N VAL A 164 1.58 7.87 -8.91
CA VAL A 164 0.24 8.35 -8.59
C VAL A 164 -0.60 8.34 -9.87
N ALA A 165 -1.70 7.58 -9.85
CA ALA A 165 -2.64 7.57 -10.96
C ALA A 165 -3.34 8.92 -11.12
N SER A 166 -3.55 9.36 -12.33
CA SER A 166 -4.33 10.55 -12.64
C SER A 166 -5.83 10.33 -12.39
N VAL A 167 -6.59 11.41 -12.32
CA VAL A 167 -8.07 11.36 -12.23
C VAL A 167 -8.64 10.62 -13.44
N GLU A 168 -8.08 10.84 -14.63
CA GLU A 168 -8.50 10.21 -15.89
C GLU A 168 -8.26 8.71 -15.87
N GLU A 169 -7.07 8.26 -15.41
CA GLU A 169 -6.74 6.83 -15.25
C GLU A 169 -7.72 6.15 -14.29
N LEU A 170 -7.95 6.73 -13.11
CA LEU A 170 -8.91 6.17 -12.13
C LEU A 170 -10.34 6.17 -12.65
N ARG A 171 -10.78 7.24 -13.32
CA ARG A 171 -12.11 7.32 -13.93
C ARG A 171 -12.33 6.24 -14.99
N ALA A 172 -11.32 5.96 -15.80
CA ALA A 172 -11.37 4.89 -16.81
C ALA A 172 -11.58 3.52 -16.16
N VAL A 173 -10.81 3.21 -15.11
CA VAL A 173 -10.96 1.94 -14.36
C VAL A 173 -12.33 1.83 -13.69
N VAL A 174 -12.83 2.91 -13.09
CA VAL A 174 -14.19 2.95 -12.50
C VAL A 174 -15.25 2.70 -13.57
N GLY A 175 -15.13 3.32 -14.75
CA GLY A 175 -16.02 3.11 -15.88
C GLY A 175 -16.05 1.65 -16.34
N GLN A 176 -14.89 1.07 -16.56
CA GLN A 176 -14.73 -0.33 -16.94
C GLN A 176 -15.29 -1.30 -15.88
N GLY A 177 -15.05 -1.02 -14.58
CA GLY A 177 -15.61 -1.82 -13.49
C GLY A 177 -17.14 -1.82 -13.50
N ARG A 178 -17.75 -0.65 -13.71
CA ARG A 178 -19.22 -0.51 -13.82
C ARG A 178 -19.80 -1.26 -15.03
N GLU A 179 -19.14 -1.19 -16.18
CA GLU A 179 -19.55 -1.93 -17.39
C GLU A 179 -19.59 -3.44 -17.15
N LEU A 180 -18.65 -3.96 -16.36
CA LEU A 180 -18.53 -5.37 -16.04
C LEU A 180 -19.35 -5.81 -14.81
N GLY A 181 -19.92 -4.87 -14.07
CA GLY A 181 -20.52 -5.15 -12.75
C GLY A 181 -19.50 -5.68 -11.74
N ALA A 182 -18.23 -5.32 -11.90
CA ALA A 182 -17.14 -5.68 -11.01
C ALA A 182 -16.94 -4.65 -9.91
N VAL A 183 -16.51 -5.09 -8.72
CA VAL A 183 -16.08 -4.18 -7.66
C VAL A 183 -14.71 -3.58 -8.03
N VAL A 184 -14.56 -2.28 -7.87
CA VAL A 184 -13.27 -1.61 -7.99
C VAL A 184 -12.80 -1.20 -6.59
N ALA A 185 -11.68 -1.75 -6.15
CA ALA A 185 -11.09 -1.49 -4.84
C ALA A 185 -9.76 -0.73 -4.99
N GLY A 186 -9.73 0.50 -4.50
CA GLY A 186 -8.53 1.34 -4.49
C GLY A 186 -7.74 1.16 -3.19
N ASP A 187 -6.55 0.57 -3.26
CA ASP A 187 -5.59 0.59 -2.16
C ASP A 187 -4.86 1.95 -2.18
N GLU A 188 -5.26 2.83 -1.27
CA GLU A 188 -4.79 4.22 -1.16
C GLU A 188 -3.88 4.42 0.07
N CYS A 189 -3.27 3.35 0.60
CA CYS A 189 -2.53 3.34 1.87
C CYS A 189 -1.36 4.34 1.96
N TYR A 190 -0.94 4.95 0.85
CA TYR A 190 0.15 5.93 0.79
C TYR A 190 -0.34 7.34 0.43
N ALA A 191 -1.63 7.59 0.40
CA ALA A 191 -2.20 8.83 -0.10
C ALA A 191 -1.74 10.10 0.65
N GLU A 192 -1.49 10.01 1.96
CA GLU A 192 -0.96 11.12 2.76
C GLU A 192 0.54 11.39 2.56
N LEU A 193 1.24 10.50 1.86
CA LEU A 193 2.69 10.57 1.64
C LEU A 193 3.00 10.99 0.19
N GLY A 194 2.31 12.01 -0.30
CA GLY A 194 2.59 12.65 -1.59
C GLY A 194 3.81 13.55 -1.53
N TRP A 195 4.61 13.56 -2.62
CA TRP A 195 5.81 14.36 -2.77
C TRP A 195 5.68 15.34 -3.94
N ASP A 196 6.53 16.35 -3.97
CA ASP A 196 6.63 17.30 -5.08
C ASP A 196 5.25 17.94 -5.39
N ARG A 197 4.67 17.70 -6.57
CA ARG A 197 3.36 18.25 -6.95
C ARG A 197 2.20 17.77 -6.05
N TRP A 198 2.36 16.66 -5.35
CA TRP A 198 1.39 16.08 -4.43
C TRP A 198 1.64 16.46 -2.98
N ASP A 199 2.53 17.43 -2.74
CA ASP A 199 2.84 17.95 -1.42
C ASP A 199 1.94 19.14 -1.07
N GLY A 200 1.70 19.35 0.22
CA GLY A 200 0.87 20.46 0.70
C GLY A 200 -0.63 20.21 0.56
N THR A 201 -1.34 21.13 -0.10
CA THR A 201 -2.82 21.09 -0.24
C THR A 201 -3.30 20.20 -1.37
N ALA A 202 -2.42 19.83 -2.31
CA ALA A 202 -2.77 18.91 -3.38
C ALA A 202 -2.80 17.47 -2.84
N SER A 203 -3.99 16.87 -2.74
CA SER A 203 -4.12 15.45 -2.40
C SER A 203 -3.95 14.57 -3.64
N THR A 204 -3.40 13.39 -3.47
CA THR A 204 -3.43 12.37 -4.53
C THR A 204 -4.88 12.01 -4.85
N PRO A 205 -5.25 11.68 -6.10
CA PRO A 205 -6.62 11.33 -6.45
C PRO A 205 -7.15 10.18 -5.60
N CYS A 206 -8.43 10.26 -5.25
CA CYS A 206 -9.16 9.24 -4.49
C CYS A 206 -10.24 8.63 -5.36
N ILE A 207 -10.40 7.30 -5.31
CA ILE A 207 -11.42 6.60 -6.12
C ILE A 207 -12.85 7.05 -5.79
N LEU A 208 -13.10 7.53 -4.55
CA LEU A 208 -14.40 8.02 -4.11
C LEU A 208 -14.61 9.52 -4.39
N ALA A 209 -13.56 10.27 -4.76
CA ALA A 209 -13.70 11.70 -5.04
C ALA A 209 -14.70 11.93 -6.20
N PRO A 210 -15.54 12.97 -6.12
CA PRO A 210 -16.54 13.24 -7.15
C PRO A 210 -15.97 13.38 -8.56
N GLU A 211 -14.73 13.87 -8.68
CA GLU A 211 -14.02 13.97 -9.96
C GLU A 211 -13.67 12.62 -10.56
N VAL A 212 -13.58 11.54 -9.76
CA VAL A 212 -13.32 10.17 -10.22
C VAL A 212 -14.62 9.38 -10.31
N SER A 213 -15.38 9.33 -9.21
CA SER A 213 -16.59 8.51 -9.07
C SER A 213 -17.84 9.08 -9.77
N GLY A 214 -17.82 10.39 -10.09
CA GLY A 214 -19.02 11.13 -10.50
C GLY A 214 -20.03 11.35 -9.36
N GLY A 215 -19.61 11.15 -8.11
CA GLY A 215 -20.47 11.22 -6.91
C GLY A 215 -21.29 9.96 -6.63
N ASP A 216 -21.14 8.91 -7.45
CA ASP A 216 -21.74 7.59 -7.26
C ASP A 216 -20.67 6.60 -6.77
N HIS A 217 -20.85 6.03 -5.58
CA HIS A 217 -19.92 5.07 -4.99
C HIS A 217 -20.32 3.61 -5.24
N THR A 218 -21.37 3.33 -6.00
CA THR A 218 -21.81 1.96 -6.30
C THR A 218 -20.67 1.13 -6.88
N GLY A 219 -20.39 -0.03 -6.27
CA GLY A 219 -19.31 -0.93 -6.64
C GLY A 219 -17.89 -0.44 -6.31
N LEU A 220 -17.72 0.68 -5.59
CA LEU A 220 -16.41 1.24 -5.26
C LEU A 220 -16.04 1.04 -3.78
N LEU A 221 -14.78 0.71 -3.53
CA LEU A 221 -14.19 0.67 -2.18
C LEU A 221 -12.84 1.38 -2.19
N SER A 222 -12.64 2.36 -1.30
CA SER A 222 -11.33 2.90 -0.95
C SER A 222 -10.83 2.17 0.30
N VAL A 223 -9.61 1.63 0.25
CA VAL A 223 -8.94 0.94 1.35
C VAL A 223 -7.78 1.79 1.84
N TYR A 224 -7.75 2.09 3.13
CA TYR A 224 -6.73 2.94 3.71
C TYR A 224 -6.18 2.39 5.03
N SER A 225 -4.88 2.63 5.29
CA SER A 225 -4.20 2.14 6.49
C SER A 225 -3.44 3.26 7.20
N LEU A 226 -3.60 3.33 8.52
CA LEU A 226 -2.83 4.23 9.40
C LEU A 226 -1.41 3.74 9.69
N SER A 227 -1.04 2.57 9.16
CA SER A 227 0.30 1.99 9.35
C SER A 227 1.42 2.92 8.89
N LYS A 228 1.18 3.76 7.87
CA LYS A 228 2.20 4.56 7.21
C LYS A 228 2.15 6.02 7.61
N GLN A 229 0.97 6.64 7.59
CA GLN A 229 0.82 8.03 8.00
C GLN A 229 1.05 8.26 9.50
N SER A 230 0.71 7.27 10.36
CA SER A 230 0.65 7.44 11.81
C SER A 230 1.52 6.43 12.58
N ASN A 231 2.38 5.66 11.89
CA ASN A 231 3.22 4.61 12.47
C ASN A 231 2.45 3.56 13.27
N LEU A 232 1.23 3.19 12.82
CA LEU A 232 0.36 2.22 13.50
C LEU A 232 0.42 0.81 12.89
N ALA A 233 1.54 0.41 12.28
CA ALA A 233 1.68 -0.91 11.67
C ALA A 233 1.40 -2.05 12.66
N GLY A 234 1.88 -1.94 13.89
CA GLY A 234 1.65 -2.90 14.98
C GLY A 234 0.22 -2.90 15.53
N TYR A 235 -0.52 -1.81 15.39
CA TYR A 235 -1.91 -1.69 15.85
C TYR A 235 -2.90 -2.40 14.94
N ARG A 236 -2.49 -2.76 13.73
CA ARG A 236 -3.39 -3.33 12.71
C ARG A 236 -4.60 -2.42 12.42
N ALA A 237 -4.33 -1.12 12.26
CA ALA A 237 -5.33 -0.06 12.14
C ALA A 237 -5.51 0.33 10.66
N ALA A 238 -6.67 -0.03 10.10
CA ALA A 238 -7.05 0.30 8.72
C ALA A 238 -8.59 0.38 8.60
N PHE A 239 -9.07 0.83 7.47
CA PHE A 239 -10.49 0.88 7.16
C PHE A 239 -10.73 0.76 5.65
N ALA A 240 -11.96 0.41 5.29
CA ALA A 240 -12.51 0.52 3.95
C ALA A 240 -13.76 1.38 3.96
N ALA A 241 -14.00 2.10 2.87
CA ALA A 241 -15.17 2.97 2.71
C ALA A 241 -15.61 3.00 1.24
N GLY A 242 -16.89 3.30 0.98
CA GLY A 242 -17.37 3.45 -0.39
C GLY A 242 -18.84 3.11 -0.58
N ASP A 243 -19.13 2.07 -1.36
CA ASP A 243 -20.49 1.57 -1.57
C ASP A 243 -21.11 1.15 -0.24
N ARG A 244 -22.20 1.83 0.15
CA ARG A 244 -22.86 1.61 1.43
C ARG A 244 -23.42 0.19 1.57
N ASP A 245 -24.08 -0.31 0.55
CA ASP A 245 -24.71 -1.63 0.62
C ASP A 245 -23.65 -2.73 0.63
N LEU A 246 -22.58 -2.55 -0.13
CA LEU A 246 -21.44 -3.44 -0.12
C LEU A 246 -20.77 -3.46 1.26
N VAL A 247 -20.53 -2.29 1.87
CA VAL A 247 -19.94 -2.18 3.22
C VAL A 247 -20.82 -2.85 4.27
N LEU A 248 -22.15 -2.66 4.23
CA LEU A 248 -23.06 -3.31 5.18
C LEU A 248 -23.06 -4.85 5.03
N ASN A 249 -22.96 -5.36 3.81
CA ASN A 249 -22.79 -6.80 3.56
C ASN A 249 -21.47 -7.32 4.10
N LEU A 250 -20.38 -6.56 3.93
CA LEU A 250 -19.06 -6.87 4.51
C LEU A 250 -19.12 -6.87 6.04
N VAL A 251 -19.80 -5.91 6.66
CA VAL A 251 -20.00 -5.88 8.14
C VAL A 251 -20.66 -7.17 8.62
N ASN A 252 -21.73 -7.61 7.95
CA ASN A 252 -22.45 -8.83 8.31
C ASN A 252 -21.55 -10.07 8.21
N SER A 253 -20.84 -10.24 7.09
CA SER A 253 -19.95 -11.38 6.88
C SER A 253 -18.79 -11.39 7.87
N ARG A 254 -18.14 -10.26 8.09
CA ARG A 254 -17.00 -10.09 9.00
C ARG A 254 -17.39 -10.30 10.45
N LYS A 255 -18.61 -9.95 10.85
CA LYS A 255 -19.16 -10.22 12.18
C LYS A 255 -19.18 -11.71 12.53
N HIS A 256 -19.60 -12.54 11.57
CA HIS A 256 -19.58 -14.01 11.75
C HIS A 256 -18.16 -14.59 11.76
N ALA A 257 -17.24 -13.98 11.01
CA ALA A 257 -15.86 -14.45 10.89
C ALA A 257 -14.94 -13.96 12.03
N GLY A 258 -15.44 -13.11 12.96
CA GLY A 258 -14.63 -12.55 14.06
C GLY A 258 -13.59 -11.53 13.60
N MET A 259 -13.76 -10.93 12.43
CA MET A 259 -12.85 -9.93 11.86
C MET A 259 -13.16 -8.54 12.43
N ILE A 260 -12.83 -8.31 13.70
CA ILE A 260 -13.23 -7.12 14.46
C ILE A 260 -11.99 -6.42 14.99
N VAL A 261 -11.91 -5.09 14.79
CA VAL A 261 -10.84 -4.25 15.33
C VAL A 261 -11.08 -4.05 16.84
N PRO A 262 -10.08 -4.29 17.71
CA PRO A 262 -10.21 -4.09 19.15
C PRO A 262 -10.61 -2.66 19.52
N ALA A 263 -11.45 -2.49 20.54
CA ALA A 263 -11.97 -1.19 20.96
C ALA A 263 -10.88 -0.15 21.30
N PRO A 264 -9.79 -0.50 22.02
CA PRO A 264 -8.69 0.45 22.26
C PRO A 264 -8.03 0.94 20.96
N VAL A 265 -7.91 0.06 19.95
CA VAL A 265 -7.37 0.44 18.63
C VAL A 265 -8.32 1.38 17.90
N GLN A 266 -9.64 1.15 17.98
CA GLN A 266 -10.63 2.07 17.42
C GLN A 266 -10.54 3.48 18.04
N SER A 267 -10.31 3.57 19.35
CA SER A 267 -10.07 4.85 20.04
C SER A 267 -8.82 5.54 19.53
N ALA A 268 -7.72 4.81 19.39
CA ALA A 268 -6.47 5.33 18.84
C ALA A 268 -6.62 5.79 17.38
N MET A 269 -7.35 5.03 16.54
CA MET A 269 -7.66 5.41 15.16
C MET A 269 -8.46 6.71 15.08
N THR A 270 -9.43 6.89 15.97
CA THR A 270 -10.27 8.10 16.01
C THR A 270 -9.42 9.35 16.22
N VAL A 271 -8.53 9.32 17.20
CA VAL A 271 -7.64 10.45 17.51
C VAL A 271 -6.63 10.68 16.38
N ALA A 272 -6.05 9.61 15.83
CA ALA A 272 -5.09 9.70 14.73
C ALA A 272 -5.70 10.37 13.46
N LEU A 273 -6.98 10.12 13.18
CA LEU A 273 -7.68 10.68 12.02
C LEU A 273 -8.17 12.13 12.24
N GLN A 274 -8.19 12.59 13.47
CA GLN A 274 -8.57 13.96 13.83
C GLN A 274 -7.38 14.92 13.94
N ASP A 275 -6.15 14.40 13.98
CA ASP A 275 -4.94 15.20 14.07
C ASP A 275 -4.11 15.10 12.79
N ASP A 276 -3.96 16.22 12.09
CA ASP A 276 -3.15 16.31 10.88
C ASP A 276 -1.68 16.71 11.20
N THR A 277 -1.38 17.15 12.43
CA THR A 277 -0.05 17.68 12.83
C THR A 277 1.00 16.57 12.82
N HIS A 278 0.71 15.44 13.48
CA HIS A 278 1.66 14.31 13.51
C HIS A 278 1.90 13.72 12.11
N VAL A 279 0.88 13.76 11.23
CA VAL A 279 1.03 13.29 9.83
C VAL A 279 2.06 14.16 9.10
N GLN A 280 1.98 15.48 9.27
CA GLN A 280 2.93 16.42 8.67
C GLN A 280 4.35 16.22 9.21
N GLU A 281 4.50 16.04 10.52
CA GLU A 281 5.81 15.78 11.16
C GLU A 281 6.46 14.49 10.62
N HIS A 282 5.69 13.41 10.46
CA HIS A 282 6.16 12.16 9.86
C HIS A 282 6.53 12.36 8.39
N LYS A 283 5.68 13.05 7.64
CA LYS A 283 5.92 13.37 6.24
C LYS A 283 7.22 14.15 6.05
N ASP A 284 7.50 15.15 6.91
CA ASP A 284 8.72 15.95 6.86
C ASP A 284 9.97 15.11 7.12
N ARG A 285 9.89 14.14 8.03
CA ARG A 285 10.99 13.19 8.30
C ARG A 285 11.25 12.31 7.08
N TYR A 286 10.20 11.70 6.51
CA TYR A 286 10.33 10.87 5.30
C TYR A 286 10.80 11.68 4.08
N ARG A 287 10.42 12.94 3.96
CA ARG A 287 10.91 13.82 2.89
C ARG A 287 12.44 13.98 2.95
N ARG A 288 13.01 14.22 4.13
CA ARG A 288 14.46 14.31 4.30
C ARG A 288 15.16 13.01 3.90
N ARG A 289 14.68 11.88 4.41
CA ARG A 289 15.20 10.53 4.09
C ARG A 289 15.11 10.22 2.59
N ARG A 290 13.96 10.53 1.99
CA ARG A 290 13.73 10.36 0.55
C ARG A 290 14.74 11.17 -0.27
N THR A 291 14.88 12.44 0.00
CA THR A 291 15.80 13.31 -0.73
C THR A 291 17.23 12.78 -0.63
N LEU A 292 17.70 12.48 0.58
CA LEU A 292 19.05 12.00 0.81
C LEU A 292 19.38 10.70 0.06
N LEU A 293 18.48 9.71 0.12
CA LEU A 293 18.65 8.42 -0.59
C LEU A 293 18.52 8.58 -2.10
N LYS A 294 17.52 9.35 -2.59
CA LYS A 294 17.33 9.60 -4.02
C LYS A 294 18.56 10.22 -4.65
N ASP A 295 19.11 11.27 -4.01
CA ASP A 295 20.34 11.93 -4.50
C ASP A 295 21.55 10.98 -4.49
N ALA A 296 21.67 10.14 -3.48
CA ALA A 296 22.77 9.16 -3.39
C ALA A 296 22.65 8.06 -4.47
N LEU A 297 21.46 7.55 -4.71
CA LEU A 297 21.19 6.58 -5.77
C LEU A 297 21.52 7.16 -7.15
N GLN A 298 21.07 8.38 -7.42
CA GLN A 298 21.34 9.06 -8.70
C GLN A 298 22.82 9.37 -8.89
N ALA A 299 23.53 9.78 -7.83
CA ALA A 299 24.99 10.01 -7.86
C ALA A 299 25.76 8.72 -8.21
N ARG A 300 25.21 7.54 -7.85
CA ARG A 300 25.78 6.23 -8.20
C ARG A 300 25.45 5.79 -9.64
N GLY A 301 24.68 6.56 -10.40
CA GLY A 301 24.25 6.21 -11.75
C GLY A 301 22.99 5.34 -11.81
N LEU A 302 22.28 5.21 -10.69
CA LEU A 302 21.01 4.49 -10.64
C LEU A 302 19.84 5.44 -11.00
N VAL A 303 18.80 4.89 -11.62
CA VAL A 303 17.58 5.62 -11.98
C VAL A 303 16.48 5.31 -10.99
N VAL A 304 15.93 6.34 -10.37
CA VAL A 304 14.73 6.25 -9.55
C VAL A 304 13.53 6.65 -10.39
N GLU A 305 12.65 5.71 -10.65
CA GLU A 305 11.44 5.96 -11.44
C GLU A 305 10.28 6.40 -10.56
N HIS A 306 9.41 7.25 -11.12
CA HIS A 306 8.25 7.83 -10.45
C HIS A 306 8.62 8.54 -9.13
N SER A 307 8.44 7.91 -7.97
CA SER A 307 8.68 8.51 -6.64
C SER A 307 7.84 9.77 -6.39
N GLU A 308 6.58 9.74 -6.86
CA GLU A 308 5.62 10.83 -6.68
C GLU A 308 4.95 10.80 -5.30
N ALA A 309 4.90 9.59 -4.70
CA ALA A 309 4.35 9.38 -3.36
C ALA A 309 4.88 8.08 -2.73
N GLY A 310 4.51 7.82 -1.48
CA GLY A 310 4.81 6.57 -0.76
C GLY A 310 6.16 6.57 -0.07
N LEU A 311 6.57 5.39 0.36
CA LEU A 311 7.74 5.16 1.22
C LEU A 311 8.88 4.44 0.52
N TYR A 312 8.86 4.39 -0.82
CA TYR A 312 9.80 3.60 -1.60
C TYR A 312 10.39 4.39 -2.75
N LEU A 313 11.65 4.07 -3.04
CA LEU A 313 12.33 4.49 -4.25
C LEU A 313 12.44 3.25 -5.14
N TRP A 314 11.74 3.25 -6.26
CA TRP A 314 11.74 2.19 -7.25
C TRP A 314 12.91 2.41 -8.18
N THR A 315 13.93 1.56 -8.06
CA THR A 315 15.27 1.87 -8.56
C THR A 315 15.74 0.78 -9.52
N ARG A 316 16.30 1.17 -10.65
CA ARG A 316 16.99 0.30 -11.59
C ARG A 316 18.41 0.79 -11.91
N ASP A 317 19.20 -0.07 -12.54
CA ASP A 317 20.52 0.31 -12.99
C ASP A 317 20.45 1.17 -14.25
N GLY A 318 20.84 2.44 -14.15
CA GLY A 318 20.95 3.37 -15.26
C GLY A 318 22.27 3.30 -16.03
N ARG A 319 23.21 2.48 -15.55
CA ARG A 319 24.53 2.29 -16.19
C ARG A 319 24.49 1.22 -17.28
N LEU A 320 23.42 0.40 -17.30
CA LEU A 320 23.23 -0.62 -18.33
C LEU A 320 22.80 0.02 -19.67
N PRO A 321 23.19 -0.58 -20.83
CA PRO A 321 22.69 -0.16 -22.13
C PRO A 321 21.16 -0.20 -22.23
N ASP A 322 20.60 0.63 -23.09
CA ASP A 322 19.14 0.76 -23.23
C ASP A 322 18.43 -0.53 -23.67
N ASP A 323 19.11 -1.37 -24.46
CA ASP A 323 18.60 -2.67 -24.88
C ASP A 323 18.47 -3.65 -23.70
N VAL A 324 19.39 -3.58 -22.74
CA VAL A 324 19.32 -4.37 -21.50
C VAL A 324 18.31 -3.78 -20.53
N GLN A 325 18.19 -2.46 -20.48
CA GLN A 325 17.19 -1.76 -19.67
C GLN A 325 15.76 -2.05 -20.13
N SER A 326 15.54 -2.20 -21.43
CA SER A 326 14.24 -2.49 -22.03
C SER A 326 13.82 -3.98 -21.95
N ALA A 327 14.75 -4.89 -21.64
CA ALA A 327 14.48 -6.32 -21.46
C ALA A 327 15.10 -6.85 -20.15
N PRO A 328 14.69 -6.31 -18.99
CA PRO A 328 15.27 -6.69 -17.70
C PRO A 328 14.98 -8.16 -17.39
N SER A 329 15.96 -8.83 -16.77
CA SER A 329 15.85 -10.23 -16.35
C SER A 329 15.79 -10.36 -14.81
N PRO A 330 15.31 -11.50 -14.30
CA PRO A 330 15.38 -11.78 -12.85
C PRO A 330 16.81 -11.71 -12.31
N GLN A 331 17.81 -12.09 -13.11
CA GLN A 331 19.23 -12.04 -12.75
C GLN A 331 19.69 -10.59 -12.51
N SER A 332 19.28 -9.64 -13.37
CA SER A 332 19.66 -8.23 -13.20
C SER A 332 19.13 -7.62 -11.90
N SER A 333 17.95 -8.03 -11.43
CA SER A 333 17.47 -7.66 -10.09
C SER A 333 18.33 -8.27 -8.98
N GLY A 334 18.71 -9.55 -9.12
CA GLY A 334 19.55 -10.26 -8.16
C GLY A 334 20.95 -9.66 -8.08
N ASP A 335 21.53 -9.30 -9.21
CA ASP A 335 22.86 -8.66 -9.27
C ASP A 335 22.82 -7.31 -8.55
N LEU A 336 21.77 -6.50 -8.77
CA LEU A 336 21.64 -5.21 -8.11
C LEU A 336 21.42 -5.37 -6.59
N VAL A 337 20.63 -6.36 -6.13
CA VAL A 337 20.48 -6.66 -4.69
C VAL A 337 21.82 -7.10 -4.09
N GLY A 338 22.63 -7.89 -4.82
CA GLY A 338 23.98 -8.29 -4.42
C GLY A 338 24.91 -7.08 -4.28
N GLU A 339 24.91 -6.18 -5.25
CA GLU A 339 25.71 -4.94 -5.21
C GLU A 339 25.37 -4.09 -3.97
N PHE A 340 24.08 -3.93 -3.65
CA PHE A 340 23.68 -3.24 -2.42
C PHE A 340 24.11 -3.98 -1.17
N ALA A 341 24.02 -5.32 -1.15
CA ALA A 341 24.44 -6.13 -0.01
C ALA A 341 25.93 -6.02 0.27
N ASP A 342 26.78 -5.95 -0.76
CA ASP A 342 28.23 -5.73 -0.64
C ASP A 342 28.56 -4.37 -0.03
N LEU A 343 27.71 -3.38 -0.22
CA LEU A 343 27.77 -2.07 0.45
C LEU A 343 27.19 -2.08 1.88
N GLY A 344 26.77 -3.24 2.39
CA GLY A 344 26.10 -3.34 3.69
C GLY A 344 24.69 -2.76 3.68
N ILE A 345 24.03 -2.69 2.53
CA ILE A 345 22.67 -2.19 2.37
C ILE A 345 21.77 -3.33 1.92
N LEU A 346 20.65 -3.57 2.60
CA LEU A 346 19.67 -4.57 2.19
C LEU A 346 18.46 -3.90 1.55
N VAL A 347 18.08 -4.31 0.35
CA VAL A 347 16.95 -3.79 -0.42
C VAL A 347 16.02 -4.92 -0.86
N GLY A 348 14.79 -4.60 -1.24
CA GLY A 348 13.83 -5.59 -1.74
C GLY A 348 13.98 -5.82 -3.24
N PRO A 349 14.12 -7.08 -3.74
CA PRO A 349 14.09 -7.37 -5.16
C PRO A 349 12.79 -6.95 -5.82
N GLY A 350 12.87 -6.41 -7.02
CA GLY A 350 11.69 -6.03 -7.79
C GLY A 350 10.84 -7.23 -8.21
N THR A 351 11.44 -8.39 -8.35
CA THR A 351 10.76 -9.67 -8.65
C THR A 351 9.67 -10.04 -7.64
N PHE A 352 9.70 -9.48 -6.41
CA PHE A 352 8.64 -9.68 -5.41
C PHE A 352 7.30 -9.07 -5.81
N TYR A 353 7.29 -8.20 -6.82
CA TYR A 353 6.13 -7.40 -7.22
C TYR A 353 5.58 -7.80 -8.61
N GLY A 354 6.02 -8.94 -9.15
CA GLY A 354 5.64 -9.47 -10.44
C GLY A 354 6.77 -9.43 -11.49
N GLU A 355 6.52 -10.00 -12.65
CA GLU A 355 7.52 -10.12 -13.71
C GLU A 355 8.01 -8.76 -14.23
N HIS A 356 7.13 -7.74 -14.27
CA HIS A 356 7.49 -6.37 -14.65
C HIS A 356 8.37 -5.65 -13.63
N GLY A 357 8.59 -6.27 -12.46
CA GLY A 357 9.58 -5.81 -11.47
C GLY A 357 11.00 -6.31 -11.72
N ASN A 358 11.22 -7.12 -12.76
CA ASN A 358 12.57 -7.59 -13.12
C ASN A 358 13.48 -6.40 -13.41
N GLY A 359 14.76 -6.49 -12.98
CA GLY A 359 15.74 -5.43 -13.16
C GLY A 359 15.66 -4.28 -12.15
N TYR A 360 14.64 -4.29 -11.29
CA TYR A 360 14.46 -3.27 -10.27
C TYR A 360 14.78 -3.77 -8.86
N VAL A 361 15.01 -2.82 -7.98
CA VAL A 361 15.00 -2.99 -6.53
C VAL A 361 14.09 -1.93 -5.89
N ARG A 362 13.50 -2.29 -4.75
CA ARG A 362 12.73 -1.36 -3.93
C ARG A 362 13.56 -0.93 -2.73
N VAL A 363 13.86 0.35 -2.62
CA VAL A 363 14.57 0.97 -1.50
C VAL A 363 13.57 1.67 -0.59
N ALA A 364 13.43 1.23 0.66
CA ALA A 364 12.52 1.83 1.64
C ALA A 364 13.18 3.03 2.35
N ILE A 365 12.39 4.07 2.60
CA ILE A 365 12.84 5.27 3.35
C ILE A 365 12.41 5.23 4.82
N THR A 366 12.01 4.07 5.34
CA THR A 366 11.43 3.90 6.68
C THR A 366 12.46 3.56 7.77
N ALA A 367 13.72 3.34 7.42
CA ALA A 367 14.80 3.09 8.40
C ALA A 367 15.10 4.36 9.23
N THR A 368 15.92 4.22 10.29
CA THR A 368 16.32 5.35 11.12
C THR A 368 17.15 6.38 10.33
N ASP A 369 17.20 7.63 10.80
CA ASP A 369 17.98 8.68 10.14
C ASP A 369 19.46 8.25 9.99
N GLU A 370 20.05 7.63 11.03
CA GLU A 370 21.43 7.14 11.00
C GLU A 370 21.64 6.03 9.94
N ALA A 371 20.70 5.07 9.83
CA ALA A 371 20.81 4.00 8.84
C ALA A 371 20.67 4.54 7.41
N VAL A 372 19.80 5.54 7.21
CA VAL A 372 19.62 6.23 5.93
C VAL A 372 20.87 7.03 5.54
N GLU A 373 21.45 7.77 6.49
CA GLU A 373 22.68 8.53 6.29
C GLU A 373 23.86 7.62 5.94
N GLN A 374 24.03 6.52 6.67
CA GLN A 374 25.06 5.52 6.39
C GLN A 374 24.88 4.90 4.99
N ALA A 375 23.67 4.51 4.63
CA ALA A 375 23.39 3.97 3.31
C ALA A 375 23.69 4.99 2.20
N ALA A 376 23.26 6.24 2.37
CA ALA A 376 23.54 7.32 1.41
C ALA A 376 25.03 7.60 1.26
N GLN A 377 25.79 7.56 2.36
CA GLN A 377 27.25 7.72 2.33
C GLN A 377 27.92 6.59 1.53
N ARG A 378 27.55 5.33 1.80
CA ARG A 378 28.10 4.13 1.11
C ARG A 378 27.76 4.09 -0.38
N LEU A 379 26.58 4.62 -0.77
CA LEU A 379 26.18 4.74 -2.17
C LEU A 379 27.05 5.76 -2.93
N ARG A 380 27.55 6.79 -2.26
CA ARG A 380 28.39 7.82 -2.88
C ARG A 380 29.86 7.43 -2.99
N GLY A 381 30.35 6.45 -2.22
CA GLY A 381 31.72 5.95 -2.17
C GLY A 381 32.52 6.63 -1.09
#